data_5e56af6119958655d5a6e545d58f4263
#
_entry.id   5e56af6119958655d5a6e545d58f4263
#
_cell.length_a   1.000
_cell.length_b   1.000
_cell.length_c   1.000
_cell.angle_alpha   90.00
_cell.angle_beta   90.00
_cell.angle_gamma   90.00
#
_symmetry.space_group_name_H-M   'P 1'
#
loop_
_entity.id
_entity.type
_entity.pdbx_description
1 polymer ?
#
loop_
_entity_poly.entity_id
_entity_poly.type
_entity_poly.pdbx_seq_one_letter_code
_entity_poly.pdbx_strand_id
1 'polypeptide(L)'
;VGAAAAREEGAADGGQAGRPDRADGLGAARPRKFRLQQRAQALLISEISGLERLFAQTPPKSPDRPQLIRRLAEGYVELESAAQRDRIQNEIKVQDAAQKKMKDSTARAEALKAKKIEEAARKNAIKYYTLMKNSYPNYSKLDEVLYYLAYEYEQAKDLNNARKVYFELIQKAPKSPYIPNAYLAFGELFFQEAQGNPNSWPLAEQAYIEVTKYPPPANKVYGYARYKLAYVYWNTGDYTKALSEFKKVIEYGDKHAQLPNAKQLQKAARRDLIPVYAISGRPEAAYSFLKPLSGDAEHVEGRLLRALRVA
;
A
#
# COMPACT_ATOMS: atom_id res chain seq x y z
N VAL A 1 29.64 -10.63 5.21
CA VAL A 1 29.11 -11.35 6.36
C VAL A 1 28.34 -10.36 7.20
N GLY A 2 27.03 -10.56 7.37
CA GLY A 2 26.21 -9.82 8.32
C GLY A 2 25.41 -8.67 7.73
N ALA A 3 24.52 -8.92 6.76
CA ALA A 3 23.36 -8.08 6.54
C ALA A 3 22.44 -8.31 7.76
N ALA A 4 22.47 -7.39 8.70
CA ALA A 4 21.53 -7.38 9.80
C ALA A 4 20.12 -7.23 9.20
N ALA A 5 19.30 -8.26 9.39
CA ALA A 5 17.88 -8.21 9.12
C ALA A 5 17.30 -7.04 9.92
N ALA A 6 17.06 -5.92 9.26
CA ALA A 6 16.17 -4.89 9.79
C ALA A 6 14.80 -5.56 9.87
N ARG A 7 14.40 -5.91 11.10
CA ARG A 7 13.08 -6.44 11.38
C ARG A 7 12.06 -5.44 10.80
N GLU A 8 11.18 -5.96 9.97
CA GLU A 8 9.96 -5.31 9.54
C GLU A 8 9.05 -5.07 10.77
N GLU A 9 9.30 -4.00 11.49
CA GLU A 9 8.30 -3.40 12.35
C GLU A 9 7.91 -2.06 11.71
N GLY A 10 6.79 -2.10 10.99
CA GLY A 10 6.16 -0.91 10.42
C GLY A 10 6.19 -0.81 8.91
N ALA A 11 5.80 -1.86 8.21
CA ALA A 11 5.21 -1.67 6.90
C ALA A 11 4.02 -0.73 7.10
N ALA A 12 4.18 0.52 6.70
CA ALA A 12 3.04 1.42 6.61
C ALA A 12 2.10 0.77 5.59
N ASP A 13 1.03 0.19 6.12
CA ASP A 13 -0.14 -0.21 5.36
C ASP A 13 -0.44 0.92 4.37
N GLY A 14 -0.42 0.61 3.08
CA GLY A 14 -0.87 1.50 2.01
C GLY A 14 -2.37 1.72 2.14
N GLY A 15 -2.80 2.22 3.29
CA GLY A 15 -4.16 2.54 3.62
C GLY A 15 -4.68 3.59 2.67
N GLN A 16 -5.70 3.24 1.93
CA GLN A 16 -6.60 4.13 1.24
C GLN A 16 -6.82 5.39 2.06
N ALA A 17 -6.81 6.55 1.40
CA ALA A 17 -7.11 7.85 1.97
C ALA A 17 -8.48 7.84 2.68
N GLY A 18 -8.49 7.46 3.96
CA GLY A 18 -9.61 7.62 4.87
C GLY A 18 -9.59 9.03 5.44
N ARG A 19 -10.72 9.72 5.39
CA ARG A 19 -10.97 11.02 6.02
C ARG A 19 -10.56 11.02 7.49
N PRO A 20 -10.06 12.13 8.04
CA PRO A 20 -9.70 12.23 9.46
C PRO A 20 -10.96 12.14 10.32
N ASP A 21 -11.08 11.10 11.11
CA ASP A 21 -12.06 11.03 12.21
C ASP A 21 -11.57 11.87 13.39
N ARG A 22 -12.41 12.81 13.79
CA ARG A 22 -12.24 13.54 15.04
C ARG A 22 -12.37 12.59 16.22
N ALA A 23 -11.38 12.65 17.10
CA ALA A 23 -11.44 12.00 18.41
C ALA A 23 -12.50 12.69 19.27
N ASP A 24 -13.60 11.99 19.57
CA ASP A 24 -14.48 12.35 20.70
C ASP A 24 -15.21 11.12 21.24
N GLY A 25 -15.10 10.89 22.54
CA GLY A 25 -16.05 10.14 23.34
C GLY A 25 -15.88 8.62 23.43
N LEU A 26 -14.93 8.17 24.21
CA LEU A 26 -14.81 6.77 24.66
C LEU A 26 -15.95 6.42 25.66
N GLY A 27 -16.83 5.49 25.27
CA GLY A 27 -17.63 4.74 26.22
C GLY A 27 -18.98 4.18 25.74
N ALA A 28 -19.83 4.97 25.09
CA ALA A 28 -21.22 4.57 24.75
C ALA A 28 -21.47 4.37 23.23
N ALA A 29 -20.54 4.74 22.36
CA ALA A 29 -20.73 4.75 20.91
C ALA A 29 -20.45 3.41 20.20
N ARG A 30 -19.75 2.47 20.87
CA ARG A 30 -19.33 1.19 20.28
C ARG A 30 -20.48 0.29 19.79
N PRO A 31 -21.58 0.07 20.53
CA PRO A 31 -22.66 -0.78 20.06
C PRO A 31 -23.40 -0.19 18.86
N ARG A 32 -23.52 1.14 18.79
CA ARG A 32 -24.25 1.83 17.71
C ARG A 32 -23.43 1.84 16.40
N LYS A 33 -22.13 2.09 16.48
CA LYS A 33 -21.20 2.05 15.33
C LYS A 33 -21.14 0.64 14.72
N PHE A 34 -21.07 -0.39 15.55
CA PHE A 34 -21.06 -1.79 15.11
C PHE A 34 -22.35 -2.20 14.40
N ARG A 35 -23.53 -1.83 14.94
CA ARG A 35 -24.82 -2.09 14.29
C ARG A 35 -24.95 -1.37 12.95
N LEU A 36 -24.43 -0.15 12.83
CA LEU A 36 -24.41 0.61 11.59
C LEU A 36 -23.51 -0.05 10.54
N GLN A 37 -22.36 -0.57 10.92
CA GLN A 37 -21.45 -1.29 10.03
C GLN A 37 -22.10 -2.58 9.49
N GLN A 38 -22.72 -3.39 10.34
CA GLN A 38 -23.42 -4.61 9.91
C GLN A 38 -24.61 -4.29 8.98
N ARG A 39 -25.36 -3.20 9.25
CA ARG A 39 -26.43 -2.76 8.35
C ARG A 39 -25.88 -2.30 6.99
N ALA A 40 -24.80 -1.56 6.98
CA ALA A 40 -24.16 -1.10 5.75
C ALA A 40 -23.68 -2.30 4.90
N GLN A 41 -23.06 -3.30 5.52
CA GLN A 41 -22.63 -4.51 4.82
C GLN A 41 -23.83 -5.31 4.27
N ALA A 42 -24.91 -5.43 5.04
CA ALA A 42 -26.12 -6.12 4.57
C ALA A 42 -26.79 -5.41 3.39
N LEU A 43 -26.83 -4.08 3.41
CA LEU A 43 -27.34 -3.27 2.30
C LEU A 43 -26.48 -3.45 1.05
N LEU A 44 -25.14 -3.44 1.18
CA LEU A 44 -24.21 -3.66 0.11
C LEU A 44 -24.38 -5.05 -0.53
N ILE A 45 -24.55 -6.10 0.28
CA ILE A 45 -24.83 -7.45 -0.22
C ILE A 45 -26.17 -7.48 -0.98
N SER A 46 -27.18 -6.78 -0.48
CA SER A 46 -28.49 -6.69 -1.17
C SER A 46 -28.39 -5.96 -2.50
N GLU A 47 -27.62 -4.86 -2.56
CA GLU A 47 -27.33 -4.13 -3.79
C GLU A 47 -26.62 -5.00 -4.82
N ILE A 48 -25.52 -5.68 -4.41
CA ILE A 48 -24.77 -6.60 -5.28
C ILE A 48 -25.70 -7.69 -5.83
N SER A 49 -26.54 -8.30 -4.99
CA SER A 49 -27.49 -9.32 -5.41
C SER A 49 -28.53 -8.80 -6.41
N GLY A 50 -28.94 -7.54 -6.24
CA GLY A 50 -29.81 -6.86 -7.22
C GLY A 50 -29.10 -6.64 -8.55
N LEU A 51 -27.87 -6.17 -8.52
CA LEU A 51 -27.03 -5.97 -9.72
C LEU A 51 -26.74 -7.29 -10.43
N GLU A 52 -26.50 -8.39 -9.73
CA GLU A 52 -26.31 -9.73 -10.33
C GLU A 52 -27.54 -10.21 -11.07
N ARG A 53 -28.73 -10.03 -10.48
CA ARG A 53 -29.99 -10.37 -11.16
C ARG A 53 -30.19 -9.54 -12.43
N LEU A 54 -29.96 -8.23 -12.34
CA LEU A 54 -30.04 -7.32 -13.48
C LEU A 54 -29.04 -7.71 -14.57
N PHE A 55 -27.81 -8.01 -14.20
CA PHE A 55 -26.77 -8.45 -15.12
C PHE A 55 -27.14 -9.77 -15.82
N ALA A 56 -27.74 -10.74 -15.10
CA ALA A 56 -28.20 -12.00 -15.68
C ALA A 56 -29.33 -11.80 -16.72
N GLN A 57 -30.18 -10.78 -16.51
CA GLN A 57 -31.29 -10.46 -17.42
C GLN A 57 -30.87 -9.57 -18.59
N THR A 58 -29.72 -8.87 -18.49
CA THR A 58 -29.24 -7.95 -19.51
C THR A 58 -28.55 -8.69 -20.66
N PRO A 59 -28.99 -8.50 -21.92
CA PRO A 59 -28.38 -9.17 -23.07
C PRO A 59 -26.89 -8.87 -23.22
N PRO A 60 -26.05 -9.81 -23.73
CA PRO A 60 -24.61 -9.60 -23.90
C PRO A 60 -24.22 -8.39 -24.75
N LYS A 61 -25.07 -7.99 -25.72
CA LYS A 61 -24.84 -6.87 -26.62
C LYS A 61 -25.47 -5.55 -26.12
N SER A 62 -26.09 -5.54 -24.95
CA SER A 62 -26.68 -4.32 -24.39
C SER A 62 -25.58 -3.25 -24.13
N PRO A 63 -25.81 -1.98 -24.48
CA PRO A 63 -24.89 -0.89 -24.18
C PRO A 63 -24.69 -0.66 -22.67
N ASP A 64 -25.64 -1.07 -21.84
CA ASP A 64 -25.57 -0.92 -20.38
C ASP A 64 -24.73 -1.99 -19.70
N ARG A 65 -24.46 -3.10 -20.40
CA ARG A 65 -23.76 -4.23 -19.81
C ARG A 65 -22.37 -3.91 -19.27
N PRO A 66 -21.50 -3.12 -19.94
CA PRO A 66 -20.22 -2.71 -19.39
C PRO A 66 -20.35 -1.97 -18.06
N GLN A 67 -21.33 -1.08 -17.98
CA GLN A 67 -21.58 -0.31 -16.75
C GLN A 67 -22.04 -1.20 -15.59
N LEU A 68 -22.87 -2.21 -15.86
CA LEU A 68 -23.28 -3.20 -14.86
C LEU A 68 -22.11 -4.05 -14.37
N ILE A 69 -21.24 -4.52 -15.27
CA ILE A 69 -20.05 -5.28 -14.91
C ILE A 69 -19.13 -4.44 -14.02
N ARG A 70 -18.92 -3.16 -14.38
CA ARG A 70 -18.13 -2.25 -13.58
C ARG A 70 -18.70 -2.07 -12.17
N ARG A 71 -20.00 -1.77 -12.07
CA ARG A 71 -20.67 -1.61 -10.76
C ARG A 71 -20.63 -2.88 -9.92
N LEU A 72 -20.72 -4.06 -10.53
CA LEU A 72 -20.54 -5.33 -9.84
C LEU A 72 -19.12 -5.48 -9.30
N ALA A 73 -18.10 -5.20 -10.12
CA ALA A 73 -16.72 -5.25 -9.67
C ALA A 73 -16.46 -4.29 -8.50
N GLU A 74 -16.89 -3.03 -8.63
CA GLU A 74 -16.77 -1.99 -7.58
C GLU A 74 -17.51 -2.41 -6.28
N GLY A 75 -18.74 -2.93 -6.40
CA GLY A 75 -19.50 -3.41 -5.24
C GLY A 75 -18.80 -4.56 -4.51
N TYR A 76 -18.17 -5.47 -5.24
CA TYR A 76 -17.39 -6.55 -4.62
C TYR A 76 -16.10 -6.04 -3.97
N VAL A 77 -15.42 -5.03 -4.52
CA VAL A 77 -14.26 -4.37 -3.86
C VAL A 77 -14.68 -3.66 -2.57
N GLU A 78 -15.85 -3.00 -2.56
CA GLU A 78 -16.39 -2.41 -1.36
C GLU A 78 -16.73 -3.45 -0.29
N LEU A 79 -17.32 -4.58 -0.70
CA LEU A 79 -17.63 -5.69 0.21
C LEU A 79 -16.36 -6.32 0.79
N GLU A 80 -15.32 -6.50 -0.05
CA GLU A 80 -14.01 -6.95 0.39
C GLU A 80 -13.43 -6.02 1.45
N SER A 81 -13.39 -4.72 1.16
CA SER A 81 -12.87 -3.70 2.07
C SER A 81 -13.65 -3.64 3.40
N ALA A 82 -14.97 -3.83 3.37
CA ALA A 82 -15.79 -3.91 4.58
C ALA A 82 -15.44 -5.16 5.40
N ALA A 83 -15.35 -6.31 4.75
CA ALA A 83 -15.01 -7.57 5.40
C ALA A 83 -13.58 -7.56 5.97
N GLN A 84 -12.62 -6.97 5.27
CA GLN A 84 -11.26 -6.79 5.76
C GLN A 84 -11.22 -5.96 7.04
N ARG A 85 -11.94 -4.82 7.09
CA ARG A 85 -12.03 -4.01 8.30
C ARG A 85 -12.62 -4.81 9.47
N ASP A 86 -13.68 -5.58 9.22
CA ASP A 86 -14.31 -6.41 10.26
C ASP A 86 -13.37 -7.52 10.75
N ARG A 87 -12.63 -8.14 9.86
CA ARG A 87 -11.59 -9.13 10.18
C ARG A 87 -10.53 -8.53 11.09
N ILE A 88 -9.92 -7.43 10.69
CA ILE A 88 -8.84 -6.76 11.44
C ILE A 88 -9.34 -6.36 12.84
N GLN A 89 -10.54 -5.76 12.95
CA GLN A 89 -11.10 -5.39 14.25
C GLN A 89 -11.28 -6.58 15.19
N ASN A 90 -11.72 -7.72 14.67
CA ASN A 90 -11.91 -8.91 15.47
C ASN A 90 -10.58 -9.61 15.80
N GLU A 91 -9.60 -9.59 14.90
CA GLU A 91 -8.24 -10.06 15.18
C GLU A 91 -7.58 -9.25 16.31
N ILE A 92 -7.74 -7.91 16.32
CA ILE A 92 -7.27 -7.06 17.42
C ILE A 92 -7.92 -7.47 18.76
N LYS A 93 -9.25 -7.72 18.79
CA LYS A 93 -9.92 -8.19 20.02
C LYS A 93 -9.36 -9.53 20.50
N VAL A 94 -9.08 -10.45 19.58
CA VAL A 94 -8.45 -11.74 19.90
C VAL A 94 -7.06 -11.54 20.51
N GLN A 95 -6.25 -10.63 19.95
CA GLN A 95 -4.93 -10.30 20.47
C GLN A 95 -5.00 -9.65 21.87
N ASP A 96 -5.90 -8.68 22.06
CA ASP A 96 -6.12 -8.01 23.33
C ASP A 96 -6.58 -9.00 24.44
N ALA A 97 -7.45 -9.94 24.07
CA ALA A 97 -7.88 -10.99 25.00
C ALA A 97 -6.71 -11.93 25.36
N ALA A 98 -5.90 -12.30 24.38
CA ALA A 98 -4.71 -13.14 24.61
C ALA A 98 -3.68 -12.49 25.54
N GLN A 99 -3.44 -11.18 25.42
CA GLN A 99 -2.59 -10.42 26.33
C GLN A 99 -3.10 -10.45 27.77
N LYS A 100 -4.43 -10.49 27.94
CA LYS A 100 -5.09 -10.64 29.26
C LYS A 100 -5.24 -12.10 29.72
N LYS A 101 -4.59 -13.05 29.01
CA LYS A 101 -4.71 -14.51 29.23
C LYS A 101 -6.15 -15.03 29.15
N MET A 102 -7.00 -14.35 28.36
CA MET A 102 -8.40 -14.71 28.09
C MET A 102 -8.52 -15.25 26.67
N LYS A 103 -9.61 -16.00 26.40
CA LYS A 103 -9.95 -16.45 25.06
C LYS A 103 -11.23 -15.73 24.60
N ASP A 104 -11.20 -15.07 23.45
CA ASP A 104 -12.38 -14.52 22.79
C ASP A 104 -12.74 -15.39 21.57
N SER A 105 -13.52 -16.45 21.84
CA SER A 105 -13.98 -17.37 20.80
C SER A 105 -14.95 -16.72 19.82
N THR A 106 -15.73 -15.74 20.27
CA THR A 106 -16.69 -15.01 19.43
C THR A 106 -15.95 -14.12 18.45
N ALA A 107 -14.99 -13.32 18.90
CA ALA A 107 -14.17 -12.49 18.00
C ALA A 107 -13.40 -13.35 17.00
N ARG A 108 -12.89 -14.51 17.41
CA ARG A 108 -12.20 -15.43 16.51
C ARG A 108 -13.13 -15.99 15.43
N ALA A 109 -14.37 -16.37 15.79
CA ALA A 109 -15.36 -16.86 14.84
C ALA A 109 -15.79 -15.77 13.85
N GLU A 110 -15.99 -14.53 14.32
CA GLU A 110 -16.35 -13.38 13.48
C GLU A 110 -15.18 -13.00 12.56
N ALA A 111 -13.92 -13.04 13.00
CA ALA A 111 -12.76 -12.82 12.15
C ALA A 111 -12.69 -13.85 11.01
N LEU A 112 -12.92 -15.13 11.32
CA LEU A 112 -12.93 -16.20 10.32
C LEU A 112 -14.07 -16.03 9.31
N LYS A 113 -15.26 -15.63 9.76
CA LYS A 113 -16.40 -15.33 8.88
C LYS A 113 -16.09 -14.15 7.95
N ALA A 114 -15.56 -13.07 8.50
CA ALA A 114 -15.16 -11.90 7.73
C ALA A 114 -14.09 -12.25 6.69
N LYS A 115 -13.09 -13.08 7.02
CA LYS A 115 -12.09 -13.58 6.08
C LYS A 115 -12.69 -14.32 4.91
N LYS A 116 -13.67 -15.19 5.14
CA LYS A 116 -14.37 -15.92 4.06
C LYS A 116 -15.12 -14.96 3.12
N ILE A 117 -15.76 -13.92 3.66
CA ILE A 117 -16.45 -12.89 2.86
C ILE A 117 -15.42 -12.10 2.03
N GLU A 118 -14.31 -11.68 2.64
CA GLU A 118 -13.21 -10.98 1.99
C GLU A 118 -12.68 -11.77 0.79
N GLU A 119 -12.33 -13.04 0.99
CA GLU A 119 -11.81 -13.92 -0.07
C GLU A 119 -12.84 -14.15 -1.20
N ALA A 120 -14.11 -14.35 -0.85
CA ALA A 120 -15.18 -14.55 -1.84
C ALA A 120 -15.46 -13.26 -2.64
N ALA A 121 -15.47 -12.12 -1.98
CA ALA A 121 -15.66 -10.81 -2.62
C ALA A 121 -14.52 -10.51 -3.58
N ARG A 122 -13.26 -10.69 -3.18
CA ARG A 122 -12.07 -10.56 -4.04
C ARG A 122 -12.17 -11.44 -5.29
N LYS A 123 -12.51 -12.70 -5.12
CA LYS A 123 -12.67 -13.62 -6.25
C LYS A 123 -13.71 -13.12 -7.25
N ASN A 124 -14.82 -12.56 -6.79
CA ASN A 124 -15.84 -12.01 -7.66
C ASN A 124 -15.43 -10.67 -8.29
N ALA A 125 -14.71 -9.80 -7.57
CA ALA A 125 -14.11 -8.60 -8.16
C ALA A 125 -13.18 -8.96 -9.32
N ILE A 126 -12.25 -9.90 -9.13
CA ILE A 126 -11.36 -10.42 -10.17
C ILE A 126 -12.17 -10.96 -11.36
N LYS A 127 -13.22 -11.74 -11.10
CA LYS A 127 -14.10 -12.30 -12.15
C LYS A 127 -14.69 -11.18 -13.01
N TYR A 128 -15.27 -10.14 -12.41
CA TYR A 128 -15.96 -9.10 -13.16
C TYR A 128 -14.98 -8.13 -13.84
N TYR A 129 -13.85 -7.79 -13.23
CA TYR A 129 -12.79 -7.03 -13.91
C TYR A 129 -12.20 -7.82 -15.09
N THR A 130 -11.98 -9.11 -14.93
CA THR A 130 -11.49 -9.98 -16.02
C THR A 130 -12.51 -10.06 -17.16
N LEU A 131 -13.79 -10.19 -16.84
CA LEU A 131 -14.86 -10.14 -17.83
C LEU A 131 -14.87 -8.81 -18.58
N MET A 132 -14.74 -7.68 -17.87
CA MET A 132 -14.66 -6.35 -18.48
C MET A 132 -13.47 -6.25 -19.44
N LYS A 133 -12.28 -6.60 -18.98
CA LYS A 133 -11.05 -6.57 -19.77
C LYS A 133 -11.16 -7.38 -21.06
N ASN A 134 -11.75 -8.58 -20.99
CA ASN A 134 -11.79 -9.49 -22.12
C ASN A 134 -12.92 -9.18 -23.11
N SER A 135 -14.08 -8.74 -22.61
CA SER A 135 -15.27 -8.51 -23.43
C SER A 135 -15.38 -7.08 -23.97
N TYR A 136 -14.70 -6.11 -23.33
CA TYR A 136 -14.79 -4.69 -23.69
C TYR A 136 -13.41 -4.02 -23.80
N PRO A 137 -12.55 -4.47 -24.74
CA PRO A 137 -11.17 -3.97 -24.85
C PRO A 137 -11.08 -2.48 -25.23
N ASN A 138 -12.16 -1.91 -25.75
CA ASN A 138 -12.24 -0.48 -26.10
C ASN A 138 -13.01 0.35 -25.06
N TYR A 139 -13.20 -0.17 -23.84
CA TYR A 139 -13.86 0.57 -22.79
C TYR A 139 -13.05 1.82 -22.41
N SER A 140 -13.72 2.97 -22.30
CA SER A 140 -13.05 4.27 -22.11
C SER A 140 -12.22 4.39 -20.84
N LYS A 141 -12.50 3.56 -19.83
CA LYS A 141 -11.77 3.48 -18.56
C LYS A 141 -11.11 2.11 -18.38
N LEU A 142 -10.61 1.53 -19.47
CA LEU A 142 -9.94 0.24 -19.42
C LEU A 142 -8.67 0.29 -18.54
N ASP A 143 -8.00 1.41 -18.49
CA ASP A 143 -6.84 1.64 -17.63
C ASP A 143 -7.17 1.49 -16.15
N GLU A 144 -8.30 2.05 -15.72
CA GLU A 144 -8.83 1.89 -14.35
C GLU A 144 -9.14 0.42 -14.05
N VAL A 145 -9.79 -0.28 -14.98
CA VAL A 145 -10.11 -1.72 -14.87
C VAL A 145 -8.85 -2.56 -14.74
N LEU A 146 -7.84 -2.29 -15.58
CA LEU A 146 -6.57 -3.01 -15.53
C LEU A 146 -5.84 -2.78 -14.21
N TYR A 147 -5.81 -1.54 -13.72
CA TYR A 147 -5.19 -1.21 -12.46
C TYR A 147 -5.82 -1.96 -11.27
N TYR A 148 -7.13 -1.89 -11.13
CA TYR A 148 -7.82 -2.58 -10.04
C TYR A 148 -7.77 -4.11 -10.18
N LEU A 149 -7.85 -4.65 -11.39
CA LEU A 149 -7.66 -6.10 -11.61
C LEU A 149 -6.27 -6.57 -11.16
N ALA A 150 -5.22 -5.82 -11.51
CA ALA A 150 -3.87 -6.15 -11.08
C ALA A 150 -3.71 -6.07 -9.57
N TYR A 151 -4.29 -5.03 -8.95
CA TYR A 151 -4.32 -4.85 -7.50
C TYR A 151 -5.02 -6.03 -6.79
N GLU A 152 -6.19 -6.46 -7.30
CA GLU A 152 -6.91 -7.60 -6.73
C GLU A 152 -6.12 -8.92 -6.84
N TYR A 153 -5.40 -9.14 -7.94
CA TYR A 153 -4.48 -10.27 -8.06
C TYR A 153 -3.33 -10.19 -7.05
N GLU A 154 -2.78 -9.00 -6.81
CA GLU A 154 -1.73 -8.79 -5.82
C GLU A 154 -2.24 -9.11 -4.40
N GLN A 155 -3.44 -8.62 -4.03
CA GLN A 155 -4.08 -8.95 -2.75
C GLN A 155 -4.39 -10.44 -2.61
N ALA A 156 -4.71 -11.12 -3.72
CA ALA A 156 -4.88 -12.57 -3.77
C ALA A 156 -3.56 -13.36 -3.70
N LYS A 157 -2.40 -12.67 -3.67
CA LYS A 157 -1.05 -13.26 -3.76
C LYS A 157 -0.78 -13.99 -5.08
N ASP A 158 -1.59 -13.72 -6.11
CA ASP A 158 -1.36 -14.17 -7.47
C ASP A 158 -0.45 -13.17 -8.21
N LEU A 159 0.82 -13.14 -7.80
CA LEU A 159 1.79 -12.17 -8.28
C LEU A 159 2.06 -12.31 -9.78
N ASN A 160 1.89 -13.51 -10.33
CA ASN A 160 2.09 -13.75 -11.76
C ASN A 160 1.03 -13.05 -12.62
N ASN A 161 -0.24 -13.17 -12.25
CA ASN A 161 -1.31 -12.47 -12.95
C ASN A 161 -1.30 -10.98 -12.66
N ALA A 162 -0.96 -10.55 -11.44
CA ALA A 162 -0.76 -9.13 -11.12
C ALA A 162 0.28 -8.49 -12.05
N ARG A 163 1.47 -9.08 -12.19
CA ARG A 163 2.54 -8.60 -13.11
C ARG A 163 2.05 -8.49 -14.55
N LYS A 164 1.37 -9.51 -15.07
CA LYS A 164 0.85 -9.50 -16.45
C LYS A 164 -0.12 -8.35 -16.68
N VAL A 165 -1.02 -8.10 -15.75
CA VAL A 165 -2.05 -7.06 -15.92
C VAL A 165 -1.47 -5.67 -15.70
N TYR A 166 -0.55 -5.45 -14.75
CA TYR A 166 0.17 -4.18 -14.64
C TYR A 166 0.99 -3.88 -15.91
N PHE A 167 1.64 -4.89 -16.49
CA PHE A 167 2.38 -4.73 -17.73
C PHE A 167 1.44 -4.37 -18.90
N GLU A 168 0.29 -5.03 -18.98
CA GLU A 168 -0.75 -4.70 -19.96
C GLU A 168 -1.25 -3.26 -19.83
N LEU A 169 -1.43 -2.77 -18.58
CA LEU A 169 -1.78 -1.37 -18.30
C LEU A 169 -0.71 -0.42 -18.86
N ILE A 170 0.55 -0.66 -18.55
CA ILE A 170 1.67 0.18 -19.01
C ILE A 170 1.73 0.23 -20.54
N GLN A 171 1.53 -0.91 -21.21
CA GLN A 171 1.57 -0.99 -22.67
C GLN A 171 0.37 -0.33 -23.34
N LYS A 172 -0.85 -0.58 -22.84
CA LYS A 172 -2.08 -0.12 -23.49
C LYS A 172 -2.46 1.32 -23.15
N ALA A 173 -2.08 1.79 -21.97
CA ALA A 173 -2.48 3.10 -21.46
C ALA A 173 -1.29 3.88 -20.85
N PRO A 174 -0.24 4.18 -21.60
CA PRO A 174 0.98 4.83 -21.07
C PRO A 174 0.77 6.24 -20.52
N LYS A 175 -0.37 6.85 -20.80
CA LYS A 175 -0.76 8.17 -20.28
C LYS A 175 -1.75 8.09 -19.11
N SER A 176 -2.06 6.89 -18.63
CA SER A 176 -2.99 6.69 -17.51
C SER A 176 -2.42 7.28 -16.21
N PRO A 177 -3.26 7.89 -15.37
CA PRO A 177 -2.85 8.36 -14.05
C PRO A 177 -2.42 7.22 -13.11
N TYR A 178 -2.70 5.97 -13.45
CA TYR A 178 -2.32 4.77 -12.68
C TYR A 178 -0.91 4.26 -12.99
N ILE A 179 -0.23 4.81 -14.00
CA ILE A 179 1.12 4.36 -14.40
C ILE A 179 2.14 4.42 -13.24
N PRO A 180 2.21 5.52 -12.43
CA PRO A 180 3.14 5.54 -11.30
C PRO A 180 2.88 4.42 -10.29
N ASN A 181 1.60 4.10 -10.06
CA ASN A 181 1.21 3.02 -9.15
C ASN A 181 1.56 1.62 -9.72
N ALA A 182 1.41 1.43 -11.04
CA ALA A 182 1.79 0.18 -11.69
C ALA A 182 3.31 -0.07 -11.60
N TYR A 183 4.13 0.95 -11.84
CA TYR A 183 5.57 0.85 -11.65
C TYR A 183 5.96 0.66 -10.18
N LEU A 184 5.24 1.31 -9.24
CA LEU A 184 5.45 1.08 -7.82
C LEU A 184 5.21 -0.39 -7.46
N ALA A 185 4.12 -0.98 -7.94
CA ALA A 185 3.82 -2.39 -7.71
C ALA A 185 4.92 -3.32 -8.25
N PHE A 186 5.46 -3.03 -9.45
CA PHE A 186 6.63 -3.76 -9.95
C PHE A 186 7.84 -3.60 -9.03
N GLY A 187 8.10 -2.38 -8.55
CA GLY A 187 9.18 -2.11 -7.61
C GLY A 187 9.07 -2.95 -6.34
N GLU A 188 7.87 -3.01 -5.75
CA GLU A 188 7.60 -3.81 -4.55
C GLU A 188 7.76 -5.32 -4.82
N LEU A 189 7.26 -5.82 -5.95
CA LEU A 189 7.40 -7.23 -6.33
C LEU A 189 8.86 -7.63 -6.51
N PHE A 190 9.64 -6.82 -7.23
CA PHE A 190 11.08 -7.09 -7.43
C PHE A 190 11.88 -6.88 -6.15
N PHE A 191 11.50 -5.93 -5.30
CA PHE A 191 12.13 -5.71 -4.01
C PHE A 191 11.96 -6.94 -3.08
N GLN A 192 10.77 -7.52 -3.03
CA GLN A 192 10.52 -8.76 -2.28
C GLN A 192 11.33 -9.94 -2.86
N GLU A 193 11.32 -10.08 -4.18
CA GLU A 193 12.07 -11.15 -4.87
C GLU A 193 13.58 -11.04 -4.63
N ALA A 194 14.10 -9.82 -4.58
CA ALA A 194 15.51 -9.52 -4.38
C ALA A 194 16.06 -10.00 -3.02
N GLN A 195 15.19 -10.20 -2.01
CA GLN A 195 15.59 -10.78 -0.71
C GLN A 195 16.12 -12.22 -0.85
N GLY A 196 15.61 -12.96 -1.83
CA GLY A 196 16.06 -14.33 -2.14
C GLY A 196 16.86 -14.46 -3.43
N ASN A 197 16.75 -13.46 -4.33
CA ASN A 197 17.42 -13.44 -5.63
C ASN A 197 18.01 -12.04 -5.90
N PRO A 198 19.29 -11.81 -5.58
CA PRO A 198 19.94 -10.50 -5.74
C PRO A 198 19.88 -9.92 -7.16
N ASN A 199 19.69 -10.74 -8.19
CA ASN A 199 19.54 -10.28 -9.57
C ASN A 199 18.28 -9.45 -9.81
N SER A 200 17.33 -9.45 -8.87
CA SER A 200 16.11 -8.65 -8.93
C SER A 200 16.28 -7.21 -8.42
N TRP A 201 17.41 -6.87 -7.75
CA TRP A 201 17.68 -5.49 -7.31
C TRP A 201 17.68 -4.46 -8.44
N PRO A 202 18.35 -4.69 -9.60
CA PRO A 202 18.32 -3.74 -10.72
C PRO A 202 16.90 -3.52 -11.28
N LEU A 203 16.06 -4.54 -11.25
CA LEU A 203 14.66 -4.43 -11.70
C LEU A 203 13.83 -3.60 -10.74
N ALA A 204 14.03 -3.78 -9.43
CA ALA A 204 13.42 -2.94 -8.40
C ALA A 204 13.87 -1.48 -8.54
N GLU A 205 15.18 -1.24 -8.70
CA GLU A 205 15.73 0.09 -8.94
C GLU A 205 15.07 0.76 -10.14
N GLN A 206 15.06 0.10 -11.29
CA GLN A 206 14.47 0.64 -12.52
C GLN A 206 12.98 0.96 -12.31
N ALA A 207 12.22 0.08 -11.70
CA ALA A 207 10.79 0.29 -11.47
C ALA A 207 10.54 1.52 -10.58
N TYR A 208 11.27 1.68 -9.48
CA TYR A 208 11.12 2.87 -8.63
C TYR A 208 11.59 4.15 -9.32
N ILE A 209 12.65 4.10 -10.15
CA ILE A 209 13.08 5.23 -10.98
C ILE A 209 11.95 5.66 -11.93
N GLU A 210 11.26 4.71 -12.57
CA GLU A 210 10.12 5.02 -13.45
C GLU A 210 9.01 5.78 -12.69
N VAL A 211 8.70 5.39 -11.45
CA VAL A 211 7.75 6.15 -10.62
C VAL A 211 8.18 7.60 -10.44
N THR A 212 9.48 7.84 -10.25
CA THR A 212 10.00 9.20 -9.97
C THR A 212 10.01 10.13 -11.18
N LYS A 213 9.75 9.65 -12.38
CA LYS A 213 9.57 10.48 -13.58
C LYS A 213 8.26 11.28 -13.56
N TYR A 214 7.32 10.87 -12.73
CA TYR A 214 6.04 11.54 -12.55
C TYR A 214 6.12 12.43 -11.29
N PRO A 215 6.07 13.77 -11.42
CA PRO A 215 6.26 14.66 -10.28
C PRO A 215 5.02 14.76 -9.39
N PRO A 216 5.20 15.10 -8.09
CA PRO A 216 4.09 15.51 -7.24
C PRO A 216 3.55 16.89 -7.69
N PRO A 217 2.31 17.29 -7.35
CA PRO A 217 1.40 16.62 -6.41
C PRO A 217 0.52 15.52 -7.06
N ALA A 218 0.52 15.39 -8.39
CA ALA A 218 -0.30 14.40 -9.10
C ALA A 218 0.10 12.96 -8.72
N ASN A 219 1.40 12.68 -8.68
CA ASN A 219 1.93 11.41 -8.23
C ASN A 219 2.03 11.37 -6.70
N LYS A 220 1.04 10.75 -6.06
CA LYS A 220 0.99 10.61 -4.60
C LYS A 220 1.96 9.57 -4.04
N VAL A 221 2.47 8.67 -4.89
CA VAL A 221 3.41 7.62 -4.49
C VAL A 221 4.89 7.98 -4.72
N TYR A 222 5.16 9.20 -5.21
CA TYR A 222 6.50 9.69 -5.49
C TYR A 222 7.45 9.60 -4.30
N GLY A 223 7.03 10.12 -3.13
CA GLY A 223 7.86 10.12 -1.92
C GLY A 223 8.18 8.71 -1.44
N TYR A 224 7.19 7.82 -1.51
CA TYR A 224 7.37 6.42 -1.13
C TYR A 224 8.31 5.68 -2.08
N ALA A 225 8.19 5.90 -3.39
CA ALA A 225 9.10 5.29 -4.37
C ALA A 225 10.55 5.72 -4.15
N ARG A 226 10.80 7.01 -3.85
CA ARG A 226 12.16 7.49 -3.48
C ARG A 226 12.67 6.85 -2.20
N TYR A 227 11.81 6.70 -1.22
CA TYR A 227 12.15 6.04 0.03
C TYR A 227 12.56 4.59 -0.19
N LYS A 228 11.81 3.85 -1.00
CA LYS A 228 12.14 2.46 -1.39
C LYS A 228 13.41 2.38 -2.24
N LEU A 229 13.62 3.35 -3.13
CA LEU A 229 14.84 3.45 -3.93
C LEU A 229 16.09 3.64 -3.04
N ALA A 230 15.99 4.42 -1.97
CA ALA A 230 17.06 4.53 -0.97
C ALA A 230 17.38 3.17 -0.34
N TYR A 231 16.35 2.36 -0.05
CA TYR A 231 16.56 1.00 0.47
C TYR A 231 17.17 0.05 -0.56
N VAL A 232 16.81 0.16 -1.84
CA VAL A 232 17.47 -0.61 -2.90
C VAL A 232 18.97 -0.31 -2.88
N TYR A 233 19.36 0.96 -2.89
CA TYR A 233 20.77 1.36 -2.84
C TYR A 233 21.47 0.92 -1.55
N TRP A 234 20.78 0.99 -0.42
CA TRP A 234 21.32 0.50 0.85
C TRP A 234 21.62 -1.00 0.79
N ASN A 235 20.67 -1.81 0.29
CA ASN A 235 20.83 -3.26 0.17
C ASN A 235 21.88 -3.68 -0.86
N THR A 236 22.13 -2.86 -1.88
CA THR A 236 23.16 -3.10 -2.90
C THR A 236 24.53 -2.51 -2.54
N GLY A 237 24.65 -1.84 -1.36
CA GLY A 237 25.91 -1.27 -0.88
C GLY A 237 26.27 0.09 -1.50
N ASP A 238 25.40 0.69 -2.31
CA ASP A 238 25.59 2.05 -2.83
C ASP A 238 25.09 3.09 -1.81
N TYR A 239 25.82 3.19 -0.71
CA TYR A 239 25.46 4.07 0.41
C TYR A 239 25.38 5.56 0.00
N THR A 240 26.19 5.99 -0.98
CA THR A 240 26.16 7.36 -1.49
C THR A 240 24.83 7.69 -2.14
N LYS A 241 24.32 6.81 -2.99
CA LYS A 241 23.00 6.98 -3.59
C LYS A 241 21.89 6.81 -2.56
N ALA A 242 22.01 5.88 -1.61
CA ALA A 242 21.06 5.70 -0.53
C ALA A 242 20.88 7.00 0.28
N LEU A 243 21.98 7.62 0.72
CA LEU A 243 21.96 8.90 1.42
C LEU A 243 21.33 10.02 0.59
N SER A 244 21.65 10.06 -0.71
CA SER A 244 21.06 11.04 -1.64
C SER A 244 19.54 10.88 -1.75
N GLU A 245 19.05 9.67 -1.90
CA GLU A 245 17.59 9.45 -1.99
C GLU A 245 16.87 9.72 -0.67
N PHE A 246 17.42 9.34 0.48
CA PHE A 246 16.84 9.72 1.78
C PHE A 246 16.76 11.25 1.96
N LYS A 247 17.77 12.03 1.53
CA LYS A 247 17.70 13.49 1.54
C LYS A 247 16.55 14.01 0.67
N LYS A 248 16.37 13.48 -0.53
CA LYS A 248 15.25 13.84 -1.41
C LYS A 248 13.89 13.54 -0.79
N VAL A 249 13.77 12.45 0.00
CA VAL A 249 12.54 12.16 0.76
C VAL A 249 12.32 13.18 1.87
N ILE A 250 13.37 13.61 2.55
CA ILE A 250 13.28 14.66 3.59
C ILE A 250 12.80 15.98 2.96
N GLU A 251 13.41 16.39 1.85
CA GLU A 251 13.00 17.59 1.10
C GLU A 251 11.56 17.48 0.56
N TYR A 252 11.18 16.31 0.08
CA TYR A 252 9.80 16.04 -0.34
C TYR A 252 8.81 16.27 0.80
N GLY A 253 9.11 15.79 2.01
CA GLY A 253 8.29 15.99 3.18
C GLY A 253 8.14 17.45 3.61
N ASP A 254 9.14 18.31 3.32
CA ASP A 254 9.06 19.75 3.57
C ASP A 254 8.24 20.46 2.49
N LYS A 255 8.51 20.17 1.21
CA LYS A 255 7.83 20.81 0.08
C LYS A 255 6.37 20.39 -0.09
N HIS A 256 6.01 19.17 0.32
CA HIS A 256 4.72 18.57 0.09
C HIS A 256 4.05 18.07 1.39
N ALA A 257 4.21 18.82 2.47
CA ALA A 257 3.69 18.48 3.80
C ALA A 257 2.18 18.19 3.85
N GLN A 258 1.43 18.76 2.90
CA GLN A 258 -0.03 18.59 2.74
C GLN A 258 -0.41 17.26 2.09
N LEU A 259 0.53 16.56 1.44
CA LEU A 259 0.23 15.27 0.82
C LEU A 259 0.18 14.15 1.86
N PRO A 260 -0.66 13.14 1.65
CA PRO A 260 -0.75 11.99 2.54
C PRO A 260 0.63 11.36 2.79
N ASN A 261 0.92 11.02 4.03
CA ASN A 261 2.14 10.34 4.48
C ASN A 261 3.47 11.09 4.23
N ALA A 262 3.48 12.31 3.65
CA ALA A 262 4.72 13.03 3.34
C ALA A 262 5.56 13.29 4.60
N LYS A 263 4.94 13.78 5.68
CA LYS A 263 5.62 14.01 6.97
C LYS A 263 6.05 12.72 7.66
N GLN A 264 5.28 11.65 7.51
CA GLN A 264 5.64 10.34 8.05
C GLN A 264 6.85 9.75 7.33
N LEU A 265 6.87 9.82 5.99
CA LEU A 265 8.03 9.40 5.17
C LEU A 265 9.27 10.24 5.49
N GLN A 266 9.12 11.56 5.67
CA GLN A 266 10.19 12.44 6.09
C GLN A 266 10.82 11.99 7.42
N LYS A 267 9.96 11.71 8.41
CA LYS A 267 10.43 11.24 9.74
C LYS A 267 11.14 9.88 9.63
N ALA A 268 10.62 8.97 8.81
CA ALA A 268 11.26 7.68 8.55
C ALA A 268 12.61 7.86 7.86
N ALA A 269 12.69 8.68 6.80
CA ALA A 269 13.94 8.94 6.09
C ALA A 269 15.02 9.56 6.98
N ARG A 270 14.65 10.49 7.89
CA ARG A 270 15.58 11.06 8.88
C ARG A 270 16.14 10.00 9.84
N ARG A 271 15.32 9.04 10.23
CA ARG A 271 15.74 7.93 11.09
C ARG A 271 16.68 6.98 10.36
N ASP A 272 16.31 6.59 9.14
CA ASP A 272 16.96 5.50 8.40
C ASP A 272 18.24 5.96 7.66
N LEU A 273 18.38 7.26 7.44
CA LEU A 273 19.60 7.87 6.92
C LEU A 273 20.79 7.71 7.90
N ILE A 274 20.54 7.70 9.22
CA ILE A 274 21.58 7.67 10.24
C ILE A 274 22.45 6.39 10.17
N PRO A 275 21.89 5.17 10.18
CA PRO A 275 22.71 3.96 10.07
C PRO A 275 23.46 3.86 8.73
N VAL A 276 22.87 4.35 7.63
CA VAL A 276 23.56 4.39 6.33
C VAL A 276 24.78 5.33 6.39
N TYR A 277 24.63 6.49 7.03
CA TYR A 277 25.74 7.41 7.24
C TYR A 277 26.83 6.82 8.15
N ALA A 278 26.44 6.09 9.21
CA ALA A 278 27.39 5.44 10.11
C ALA A 278 28.29 4.42 9.41
N ILE A 279 27.80 3.78 8.34
CA ILE A 279 28.58 2.80 7.56
C ILE A 279 29.55 3.50 6.58
N SER A 280 29.15 4.61 5.96
CA SER A 280 29.83 5.20 4.81
C SER A 280 30.37 6.61 5.03
N GLY A 281 29.89 7.30 6.07
CA GLY A 281 30.24 8.70 6.35
C GLY A 281 31.54 8.83 7.12
N ARG A 282 32.11 10.05 7.06
CA ARG A 282 33.27 10.42 7.88
C ARG A 282 32.79 10.93 9.24
N PRO A 283 33.32 10.40 10.37
CA PRO A 283 32.91 10.80 11.71
C PRO A 283 33.01 12.33 11.95
N GLU A 284 34.07 12.97 11.43
CA GLU A 284 34.34 14.39 11.59
C GLU A 284 33.29 15.27 10.90
N ALA A 285 32.71 14.75 9.81
CA ALA A 285 31.69 15.45 9.03
C ALA A 285 30.25 15.13 9.49
N ALA A 286 30.07 14.21 10.44
CA ALA A 286 28.74 13.71 10.81
C ALA A 286 27.81 14.81 11.31
N TYR A 287 28.30 15.70 12.17
CA TYR A 287 27.49 16.79 12.70
C TYR A 287 27.05 17.77 11.62
N SER A 288 27.98 18.22 10.76
CA SER A 288 27.68 19.15 9.68
C SER A 288 26.74 18.57 8.63
N PHE A 289 26.81 17.25 8.40
CA PHE A 289 25.93 16.54 7.49
C PHE A 289 24.52 16.36 8.04
N LEU A 290 24.38 15.98 9.30
CA LEU A 290 23.10 15.59 9.89
C LEU A 290 22.31 16.78 10.45
N LYS A 291 22.98 17.84 10.95
CA LYS A 291 22.35 19.02 11.53
C LYS A 291 21.27 19.65 10.63
N PRO A 292 21.51 19.94 9.33
CA PRO A 292 20.49 20.54 8.46
C PRO A 292 19.31 19.60 8.16
N LEU A 293 19.47 18.30 8.38
CA LEU A 293 18.45 17.28 8.07
C LEU A 293 17.57 16.94 9.27
N SER A 294 17.92 17.38 10.48
CA SER A 294 17.34 16.89 11.72
C SER A 294 16.00 17.52 12.10
N GLY A 295 15.68 18.71 11.61
CA GLY A 295 14.42 19.40 11.92
C GLY A 295 14.28 19.93 13.36
N ASP A 296 14.82 19.22 14.38
CA ASP A 296 14.92 19.63 15.79
C ASP A 296 16.27 19.23 16.36
N ALA A 297 17.06 20.21 16.78
CA ALA A 297 18.48 20.05 17.13
C ALA A 297 18.75 19.12 18.34
N GLU A 298 17.84 19.06 19.32
CA GLU A 298 18.09 18.33 20.58
C GLU A 298 18.13 16.80 20.47
N HIS A 299 17.45 16.23 19.48
CA HIS A 299 17.40 14.77 19.32
C HIS A 299 18.52 14.19 18.46
N VAL A 300 19.30 15.02 17.76
CA VAL A 300 20.33 14.57 16.81
C VAL A 300 21.58 14.11 17.52
N GLU A 301 22.05 14.85 18.53
CA GLU A 301 23.26 14.48 19.28
C GLU A 301 23.11 13.11 19.96
N GLY A 302 21.98 12.85 20.59
CA GLY A 302 21.76 11.57 21.28
C GLY A 302 21.67 10.37 20.33
N ARG A 303 21.17 10.56 19.10
CA ARG A 303 21.09 9.49 18.08
C ARG A 303 22.42 9.29 17.37
N LEU A 304 23.15 10.36 17.10
CA LEU A 304 24.49 10.36 16.52
C LEU A 304 25.48 9.62 17.44
N LEU A 305 25.48 9.95 18.72
CA LEU A 305 26.34 9.30 19.72
C LEU A 305 26.02 7.80 19.88
N ARG A 306 24.74 7.39 19.71
CA ARG A 306 24.39 5.97 19.72
C ARG A 306 24.82 5.25 18.44
N ALA A 307 24.69 5.88 17.27
CA ALA A 307 25.10 5.29 15.99
C ALA A 307 26.63 5.15 15.89
N LEU A 308 27.39 6.15 16.38
CA LEU A 308 28.85 6.12 16.40
C LEU A 308 29.45 5.21 17.49
N ARG A 309 28.68 4.77 18.51
CA ARG A 309 29.11 3.80 19.52
C ARG A 309 28.94 2.36 19.09
N VAL A 310 28.22 2.09 18.02
CA VAL A 310 27.92 0.72 17.52
C VAL A 310 28.77 0.41 16.28
N ALA A 311 29.41 1.37 15.65
CA ALA A 311 30.40 1.24 14.59
C ALA A 311 31.82 1.15 15.15
#